data_330bb962f090f7acb745a5881fa1c694
#
_entry.id   330bb962f090f7acb745a5881fa1c694
#
_cell.length_a   1.000
_cell.length_b   1.000
_cell.length_c   1.000
_cell.angle_alpha   90.00
_cell.angle_beta   90.00
_cell.angle_gamma   90.00
#
_symmetry.space_group_name_H-M   'P 1'
#
loop_
_entity.id
_entity.type
_entity.pdbx_description
1 polymer ?
#
loop_
_entity_poly.entity_id
_entity_poly.type
_entity_poly.pdbx_seq_one_letter_code
_entity_poly.pdbx_strand_id
1 'polypeptide(L)'
;MKTGSLAHTQCAGNKSDLSRRLQSGKHSRCIRSMGIAAILILLALLTACSSDSNKPTEEAKPEVKGPELLTARSGFQKLYIAARGWNQDARPYRLDSIVTSDGNGRDGKWAEWRGGFASAAQRSAKTYVWSGSAAEGAPSRGINPGIEDSYSPTNASMQTWDIQFLKIDSDQALATAMKHGGDKVLEKAPDTPVTYVCDWNHNTNQLIWHVIFGANREGSKLTVSVDASTGEFIRVEK
;
A
#
# COMPACT_ATOMS: atom_id res chain seq x y z
N MET A 1 58.18 33.86 -1.62
CA MET A 1 58.74 34.05 -0.28
C MET A 1 57.78 33.46 0.75
N LYS A 2 58.34 32.55 1.57
CA LYS A 2 57.80 31.92 2.82
C LYS A 2 56.59 30.97 2.61
N THR A 3 56.73 29.64 2.50
CA THR A 3 57.29 28.60 3.42
C THR A 3 56.70 28.57 4.84
N GLY A 4 56.10 27.45 5.16
CA GLY A 4 55.74 26.99 6.51
C GLY A 4 54.65 25.94 6.41
N SER A 5 54.91 24.71 6.41
CA SER A 5 55.51 23.67 7.27
C SER A 5 54.50 22.93 8.10
N LEU A 6 54.32 21.68 7.76
CA LEU A 6 54.10 20.42 8.49
C LEU A 6 53.78 20.50 10.00
N ALA A 7 52.78 19.74 10.42
CA ALA A 7 52.86 18.96 11.65
C ALA A 7 52.04 17.65 11.51
N HIS A 8 52.81 16.56 11.46
CA HIS A 8 52.41 15.19 11.78
C HIS A 8 52.11 15.09 13.28
N THR A 9 51.10 14.37 13.64
CA THR A 9 51.07 13.69 14.93
C THR A 9 50.44 12.32 14.77
N GLN A 10 51.28 11.28 14.80
CA GLN A 10 50.98 9.89 15.09
C GLN A 10 50.99 9.71 16.63
N CYS A 11 50.08 8.90 17.13
CA CYS A 11 50.25 8.01 18.31
C CYS A 11 49.11 6.98 18.20
N ALA A 12 49.42 5.71 17.89
CA ALA A 12 49.83 4.62 18.77
C ALA A 12 48.74 4.27 19.77
N GLY A 13 47.96 3.20 19.61
CA GLY A 13 48.32 1.83 19.85
C GLY A 13 47.89 1.44 21.24
N ASN A 14 46.85 0.62 21.40
CA ASN A 14 46.78 -0.28 22.54
C ASN A 14 46.12 -1.61 22.18
N LYS A 15 46.96 -2.67 22.21
CA LYS A 15 46.60 -4.08 22.30
C LYS A 15 46.68 -4.49 23.77
N SER A 16 45.71 -5.14 24.26
CA SER A 16 45.76 -6.11 25.40
C SER A 16 44.31 -6.52 25.65
N ASP A 17 43.93 -7.71 25.97
CA ASP A 17 44.48 -9.01 26.26
C ASP A 17 43.25 -9.93 26.41
N LEU A 18 43.17 -10.97 25.74
CA LEU A 18 43.35 -12.36 26.03
C LEU A 18 42.67 -12.90 27.32
N SER A 19 41.85 -13.86 27.06
CA SER A 19 41.70 -15.13 27.77
C SER A 19 40.64 -15.31 28.84
N ARG A 20 39.99 -16.46 28.58
CA ARG A 20 39.46 -17.47 29.53
C ARG A 20 38.09 -17.23 30.17
N ARG A 21 37.11 -18.03 29.81
CA ARG A 21 36.91 -19.32 30.51
C ARG A 21 35.91 -20.20 29.75
N LEU A 22 36.40 -21.33 29.36
CA LEU A 22 35.67 -22.57 29.20
C LEU A 22 35.14 -23.00 30.57
N GLN A 23 33.87 -23.26 30.68
CA GLN A 23 33.33 -24.14 31.72
C GLN A 23 32.31 -25.09 31.12
N SER A 24 32.83 -26.27 30.89
CA SER A 24 32.17 -27.55 30.76
C SER A 24 31.30 -27.83 31.99
N GLY A 25 30.04 -28.13 31.77
CA GLY A 25 29.12 -28.66 32.76
C GLY A 25 28.38 -29.86 32.19
N LYS A 26 29.00 -31.03 32.28
CA LYS A 26 28.36 -32.36 32.13
C LYS A 26 27.48 -32.62 33.35
N HIS A 27 26.21 -32.89 33.17
CA HIS A 27 25.38 -33.74 34.02
C HIS A 27 24.45 -34.53 33.12
N SER A 28 24.77 -35.77 32.80
CA SER A 28 24.56 -37.01 33.46
C SER A 28 23.09 -37.38 33.68
N ARG A 29 22.66 -38.24 32.78
CA ARG A 29 21.62 -39.26 32.77
C ARG A 29 20.90 -39.50 34.12
N CYS A 30 19.58 -39.49 34.04
CA CYS A 30 18.76 -40.42 34.81
C CYS A 30 17.56 -40.85 33.96
N ILE A 31 17.68 -42.05 33.41
CA ILE A 31 16.60 -42.83 32.82
C ILE A 31 15.81 -43.39 34.00
N ARG A 32 14.52 -43.12 34.05
CA ARG A 32 13.57 -43.99 34.76
C ARG A 32 12.32 -44.17 33.89
N SER A 33 12.28 -45.36 33.39
CA SER A 33 11.15 -46.06 32.82
C SER A 33 9.97 -46.08 33.79
N MET A 34 8.87 -45.44 33.42
CA MET A 34 7.51 -45.76 33.88
C MET A 34 6.53 -45.03 32.97
N GLY A 35 5.79 -45.79 32.18
CA GLY A 35 4.71 -45.18 31.41
C GLY A 35 4.22 -45.95 30.19
N ILE A 36 4.52 -47.23 30.03
CA ILE A 36 3.97 -48.02 28.89
C ILE A 36 2.54 -48.54 29.16
N ALA A 37 2.02 -48.39 30.37
CA ALA A 37 0.69 -48.89 30.70
C ALA A 37 -0.47 -47.92 30.43
N ALA A 38 -0.22 -46.63 30.11
CA ALA A 38 -1.29 -45.62 29.93
C ALA A 38 -1.74 -45.44 28.48
N ILE A 39 -1.04 -46.01 27.49
CA ILE A 39 -1.35 -45.80 26.06
C ILE A 39 -2.37 -46.80 25.49
N LEU A 40 -2.61 -47.93 26.19
CA LEU A 40 -3.52 -48.98 25.71
C LEU A 40 -4.99 -48.78 26.07
N ILE A 41 -5.34 -47.78 26.90
CA ILE A 41 -6.75 -47.52 27.29
C ILE A 41 -7.39 -46.39 26.42
N LEU A 42 -6.60 -45.65 25.68
CA LEU A 42 -7.13 -44.54 24.86
C LEU A 42 -7.53 -44.92 23.41
N LEU A 43 -7.28 -46.19 23.00
CA LEU A 43 -7.60 -46.67 21.64
C LEU A 43 -8.97 -47.36 21.50
N ALA A 44 -9.74 -47.50 22.59
CA ALA A 44 -10.99 -48.24 22.58
C ALA A 44 -12.26 -47.37 22.50
N LEU A 45 -12.16 -46.05 22.32
CA LEU A 45 -13.32 -45.12 22.28
C LEU A 45 -13.58 -44.46 20.93
N LEU A 46 -12.97 -44.90 19.83
CA LEU A 46 -13.13 -44.32 18.52
C LEU A 46 -13.99 -45.14 17.54
N THR A 47 -14.77 -46.09 18.03
CA THR A 47 -15.69 -46.87 17.17
C THR A 47 -17.13 -46.70 17.59
N ALA A 48 -17.68 -45.48 17.45
CA ALA A 48 -19.15 -45.32 17.38
C ALA A 48 -19.45 -43.90 16.84
N CYS A 49 -19.73 -43.83 15.59
CA CYS A 49 -20.80 -43.05 14.95
C CYS A 49 -20.57 -43.00 13.44
N SER A 50 -20.80 -44.13 12.81
CA SER A 50 -21.20 -44.12 11.40
C SER A 50 -22.73 -43.97 11.41
N SER A 51 -23.17 -42.76 11.27
CA SER A 51 -24.57 -42.45 10.92
C SER A 51 -24.51 -41.88 9.50
N ASP A 52 -24.81 -42.74 8.56
CA ASP A 52 -25.29 -42.35 7.24
C ASP A 52 -26.40 -41.33 7.40
N SER A 53 -26.15 -40.10 7.05
CA SER A 53 -27.17 -39.22 6.54
C SER A 53 -26.61 -38.59 5.25
N ASN A 54 -26.94 -39.29 4.14
CA ASN A 54 -26.93 -38.72 2.80
C ASN A 54 -27.91 -37.55 2.76
N LYS A 55 -27.51 -36.42 3.37
CA LYS A 55 -28.11 -35.14 3.06
C LYS A 55 -27.32 -34.59 1.88
N PRO A 56 -27.95 -34.30 0.74
CA PRO A 56 -27.26 -33.61 -0.33
C PRO A 56 -26.70 -32.34 0.29
N THR A 57 -25.35 -32.22 0.25
CA THR A 57 -24.69 -30.94 0.53
C THR A 57 -25.19 -30.02 -0.58
N GLU A 58 -26.16 -29.17 -0.25
CA GLU A 58 -26.54 -28.04 -1.09
C GLU A 58 -25.27 -27.26 -1.32
N GLU A 59 -24.74 -27.33 -2.56
CA GLU A 59 -23.60 -26.50 -2.99
C GLU A 59 -23.99 -25.07 -2.63
N ALA A 60 -23.29 -24.49 -1.66
CA ALA A 60 -23.46 -23.11 -1.27
C ALA A 60 -23.27 -22.27 -2.54
N LYS A 61 -24.37 -21.75 -3.07
CA LYS A 61 -24.39 -20.82 -4.20
C LYS A 61 -23.34 -19.74 -3.87
N PRO A 62 -22.37 -19.44 -4.76
CA PRO A 62 -21.36 -18.45 -4.49
C PRO A 62 -22.03 -17.16 -4.05
N GLU A 63 -21.78 -16.75 -2.83
CA GLU A 63 -22.28 -15.50 -2.29
C GLU A 63 -21.69 -14.38 -3.14
N VAL A 64 -22.50 -13.71 -3.94
CA VAL A 64 -22.08 -12.56 -4.75
C VAL A 64 -21.75 -11.45 -3.78
N LYS A 65 -20.49 -11.37 -3.38
CA LYS A 65 -19.99 -10.28 -2.53
C LYS A 65 -20.21 -8.96 -3.28
N GLY A 66 -20.92 -8.03 -2.64
CA GLY A 66 -21.07 -6.66 -3.14
C GLY A 66 -19.73 -5.97 -3.40
N PRO A 67 -19.71 -4.75 -3.95
CA PRO A 67 -18.46 -4.04 -4.21
C PRO A 67 -17.67 -3.77 -2.93
N GLU A 68 -16.35 -3.89 -2.99
CA GLU A 68 -15.43 -3.48 -1.93
C GLU A 68 -14.91 -2.08 -2.26
N LEU A 69 -15.17 -1.10 -1.38
CA LEU A 69 -14.68 0.27 -1.54
C LEU A 69 -13.52 0.50 -0.58
N LEU A 70 -12.40 1.00 -1.07
CA LEU A 70 -11.22 1.32 -0.27
C LEU A 70 -10.87 2.80 -0.34
N THR A 71 -10.27 3.31 0.72
CA THR A 71 -9.54 4.57 0.68
C THR A 71 -8.26 4.41 -0.16
N ALA A 72 -7.71 5.51 -0.59
CA ALA A 72 -6.52 5.52 -1.45
C ALA A 72 -5.33 4.80 -0.83
N ARG A 73 -5.03 5.03 0.46
CA ARG A 73 -3.91 4.36 1.12
C ARG A 73 -4.12 2.85 1.26
N SER A 74 -5.35 2.43 1.53
CA SER A 74 -5.68 1.01 1.59
C SER A 74 -5.52 0.33 0.22
N GLY A 75 -5.98 0.97 -0.84
CA GLY A 75 -5.75 0.53 -2.22
C GLY A 75 -4.28 0.54 -2.59
N PHE A 76 -3.57 1.63 -2.27
CA PHE A 76 -2.15 1.81 -2.53
C PHE A 76 -1.28 0.73 -1.91
N GLN A 77 -1.56 0.31 -0.66
CA GLN A 77 -0.80 -0.76 -0.02
C GLN A 77 -0.83 -2.06 -0.82
N LYS A 78 -2.01 -2.43 -1.33
CA LYS A 78 -2.16 -3.62 -2.17
C LYS A 78 -1.38 -3.49 -3.49
N LEU A 79 -1.46 -2.32 -4.13
CA LEU A 79 -0.75 -1.99 -5.38
C LEU A 79 0.77 -1.98 -5.18
N TYR A 80 1.24 -1.39 -4.09
CA TYR A 80 2.66 -1.28 -3.78
C TYR A 80 3.31 -2.64 -3.52
N ILE A 81 2.62 -3.55 -2.81
CA ILE A 81 3.09 -4.92 -2.62
C ILE A 81 3.29 -5.62 -3.98
N ALA A 82 2.34 -5.49 -4.90
CA ALA A 82 2.45 -6.05 -6.24
C ALA A 82 3.61 -5.44 -7.04
N ALA A 83 3.77 -4.11 -6.97
CA ALA A 83 4.86 -3.39 -7.63
C ALA A 83 6.23 -3.82 -7.09
N ARG A 84 6.36 -4.01 -5.77
CA ARG A 84 7.60 -4.52 -5.14
C ARG A 84 7.88 -5.98 -5.49
N GLY A 85 6.85 -6.76 -5.79
CA GLY A 85 6.99 -8.11 -6.34
C GLY A 85 7.48 -8.12 -7.79
N TRP A 86 7.16 -7.09 -8.57
CA TRP A 86 7.65 -6.90 -9.92
C TRP A 86 9.12 -6.43 -9.92
N ASN A 87 9.43 -5.35 -9.18
CA ASN A 87 10.79 -4.85 -9.01
C ASN A 87 11.01 -4.34 -7.58
N GLN A 88 12.12 -4.79 -6.97
CA GLN A 88 12.42 -4.43 -5.57
C GLN A 88 12.73 -2.94 -5.37
N ASP A 89 13.15 -2.21 -6.42
CA ASP A 89 13.38 -0.77 -6.40
C ASP A 89 12.18 0.05 -6.89
N ALA A 90 11.03 -0.62 -7.18
CA ALA A 90 9.84 0.07 -7.66
C ALA A 90 9.40 1.19 -6.70
N ARG A 91 9.25 2.39 -7.26
CA ARG A 91 8.77 3.59 -6.56
C ARG A 91 7.51 4.12 -7.25
N PRO A 92 6.53 4.60 -6.49
CA PRO A 92 5.34 5.19 -7.10
C PRO A 92 5.66 6.54 -7.74
N TYR A 93 4.97 6.85 -8.85
CA TYR A 93 4.97 8.17 -9.45
C TYR A 93 3.55 8.76 -9.52
N ARG A 94 2.51 7.91 -9.41
CA ARG A 94 1.11 8.34 -9.46
C ARG A 94 0.20 7.36 -8.73
N LEU A 95 -0.84 7.90 -8.10
CA LEU A 95 -1.96 7.15 -7.55
C LEU A 95 -3.25 7.89 -7.91
N ASP A 96 -4.22 7.22 -8.51
CA ASP A 96 -5.50 7.83 -8.87
C ASP A 96 -6.67 6.86 -8.69
N SER A 97 -7.84 7.43 -8.38
CA SER A 97 -9.10 6.69 -8.38
C SER A 97 -9.65 6.53 -9.80
N ILE A 98 -10.34 5.42 -10.04
CA ILE A 98 -11.06 5.17 -11.29
C ILE A 98 -12.55 5.27 -10.99
N VAL A 99 -13.27 6.03 -11.83
CA VAL A 99 -14.73 6.17 -11.72
C VAL A 99 -15.40 4.86 -12.11
N THR A 100 -16.22 4.34 -11.22
CA THR A 100 -17.02 3.13 -11.43
C THR A 100 -18.48 3.40 -11.03
N SER A 101 -19.39 2.53 -11.43
CA SER A 101 -20.80 2.59 -10.99
C SER A 101 -20.99 2.20 -9.52
N ASP A 102 -19.97 1.62 -8.88
CA ASP A 102 -20.04 1.09 -7.52
C ASP A 102 -19.86 2.16 -6.43
N GLY A 103 -19.51 3.40 -6.80
CA GLY A 103 -19.27 4.46 -5.84
C GLY A 103 -19.32 5.85 -6.47
N ASN A 104 -19.17 6.87 -5.62
CA ASN A 104 -19.14 8.27 -6.05
C ASN A 104 -17.96 9.06 -5.43
N GLY A 105 -17.13 8.43 -4.62
CA GLY A 105 -15.93 9.00 -4.01
C GLY A 105 -16.16 10.05 -2.92
N ARG A 106 -17.39 10.31 -2.51
CA ARG A 106 -17.73 11.40 -1.54
C ARG A 106 -17.42 11.04 -0.09
N ASP A 107 -17.00 9.83 0.16
CA ASP A 107 -16.47 9.34 1.44
C ASP A 107 -14.97 9.05 1.40
N GLY A 108 -14.30 9.47 0.32
CA GLY A 108 -12.89 9.21 0.11
C GLY A 108 -12.57 7.80 -0.41
N LYS A 109 -13.59 7.02 -0.79
CA LYS A 109 -13.41 5.62 -1.19
C LYS A 109 -13.85 5.39 -2.63
N TRP A 110 -13.17 4.45 -3.28
CA TRP A 110 -13.52 3.95 -4.60
C TRP A 110 -13.38 2.45 -4.68
N ALA A 111 -14.12 1.84 -5.60
CA ALA A 111 -14.00 0.42 -5.92
C ALA A 111 -12.75 0.11 -6.75
N GLU A 112 -12.14 1.11 -7.37
CA GLU A 112 -10.94 0.92 -8.16
C GLU A 112 -9.91 2.03 -7.92
N TRP A 113 -8.65 1.59 -7.75
CA TRP A 113 -7.49 2.46 -7.62
C TRP A 113 -6.40 2.04 -8.60
N ARG A 114 -5.80 3.01 -9.29
CA ARG A 114 -4.67 2.79 -10.18
C ARG A 114 -3.41 3.39 -9.58
N GLY A 115 -2.35 2.60 -9.55
CA GLY A 115 -1.01 3.04 -9.16
C GLY A 115 -0.03 2.89 -10.30
N GLY A 116 0.73 3.95 -10.59
CA GLY A 116 1.86 3.93 -11.49
C GLY A 116 3.17 3.82 -10.72
N PHE A 117 4.02 2.87 -11.10
CA PHE A 117 5.30 2.59 -10.46
C PHE A 117 6.41 2.53 -11.49
N ALA A 118 7.62 2.96 -11.09
CA ALA A 118 8.80 2.92 -11.93
C ALA A 118 9.98 2.30 -11.20
N SER A 119 10.78 1.53 -11.95
CA SER A 119 12.08 1.01 -11.54
C SER A 119 13.17 1.79 -12.25
N ALA A 120 14.02 2.47 -11.49
CA ALA A 120 15.17 3.17 -12.04
C ALA A 120 16.23 2.19 -12.53
N ALA A 121 16.41 1.07 -11.85
CA ALA A 121 17.38 0.02 -12.21
C ALA A 121 17.03 -0.64 -13.54
N GLN A 122 15.74 -0.92 -13.78
CA GLN A 122 15.26 -1.55 -15.02
C GLN A 122 14.92 -0.52 -16.11
N ARG A 123 14.86 0.78 -15.78
CA ARG A 123 14.41 1.85 -16.69
C ARG A 123 13.03 1.55 -17.27
N SER A 124 12.17 0.96 -16.46
CA SER A 124 10.81 0.55 -16.85
C SER A 124 9.77 1.08 -15.86
N ALA A 125 8.55 1.25 -16.34
CA ALA A 125 7.39 1.64 -15.56
C ALA A 125 6.26 0.65 -15.78
N LYS A 126 5.42 0.48 -14.77
CA LYS A 126 4.27 -0.41 -14.83
C LYS A 126 3.13 0.14 -14.01
N THR A 127 1.92 0.04 -14.55
CA THR A 127 0.71 0.38 -13.82
C THR A 127 0.08 -0.87 -13.24
N TYR A 128 -0.60 -0.69 -12.11
CA TYR A 128 -1.45 -1.72 -11.49
C TYR A 128 -2.79 -1.10 -11.16
N VAL A 129 -3.85 -1.87 -11.32
CA VAL A 129 -5.20 -1.52 -10.89
C VAL A 129 -5.62 -2.51 -9.81
N TRP A 130 -5.98 -1.99 -8.65
CA TRP A 130 -6.76 -2.75 -7.68
C TRP A 130 -8.23 -2.55 -7.98
N SER A 131 -8.99 -3.64 -8.10
CA SER A 131 -10.43 -3.60 -8.28
C SER A 131 -11.13 -4.40 -7.18
N GLY A 132 -12.08 -3.77 -6.52
CA GLY A 132 -13.10 -4.39 -5.67
C GLY A 132 -14.48 -4.30 -6.30
N SER A 133 -14.55 -3.86 -7.57
CA SER A 133 -15.80 -3.64 -8.31
C SER A 133 -16.62 -4.93 -8.47
N ALA A 134 -17.93 -4.77 -8.47
CA ALA A 134 -18.89 -5.80 -8.84
C ALA A 134 -19.59 -5.48 -10.17
N ALA A 135 -19.22 -4.34 -10.81
CA ALA A 135 -19.81 -3.88 -12.06
C ALA A 135 -19.47 -4.82 -13.23
N GLU A 136 -20.41 -4.95 -14.16
CA GLU A 136 -20.16 -5.68 -15.40
C GLU A 136 -19.08 -4.96 -16.25
N GLY A 137 -18.13 -5.71 -16.76
CA GLY A 137 -17.00 -5.18 -17.54
C GLY A 137 -15.87 -4.58 -16.71
N ALA A 138 -15.98 -4.54 -15.38
CA ALA A 138 -14.88 -4.14 -14.51
C ALA A 138 -13.72 -5.15 -14.55
N PRO A 139 -12.48 -4.73 -14.24
CA PRO A 139 -11.38 -5.65 -14.06
C PRO A 139 -11.68 -6.70 -12.99
N SER A 140 -11.05 -7.86 -13.09
CA SER A 140 -11.17 -8.91 -12.07
C SER A 140 -10.85 -8.36 -10.69
N ARG A 141 -11.57 -8.82 -9.67
CA ARG A 141 -11.29 -8.41 -8.27
C ARG A 141 -9.85 -8.75 -7.89
N GLY A 142 -9.22 -7.82 -7.18
CA GLY A 142 -7.83 -7.92 -6.77
C GLY A 142 -6.90 -7.04 -7.62
N ILE A 143 -5.68 -7.50 -7.81
CA ILE A 143 -4.64 -6.74 -8.51
C ILE A 143 -4.58 -7.15 -9.98
N ASN A 144 -4.71 -6.17 -10.85
CA ASN A 144 -4.63 -6.30 -12.30
C ASN A 144 -3.38 -5.55 -12.79
N PRO A 145 -2.33 -6.25 -13.25
CA PRO A 145 -1.14 -5.62 -13.79
C PRO A 145 -1.41 -5.07 -15.20
N GLY A 146 -0.92 -3.86 -15.45
CA GLY A 146 -0.88 -3.28 -16.78
C GLY A 146 0.35 -3.72 -17.57
N ILE A 147 0.49 -3.15 -18.77
CA ILE A 147 1.64 -3.37 -19.65
C ILE A 147 2.84 -2.60 -19.09
N GLU A 148 4.02 -3.17 -19.27
CA GLU A 148 5.28 -2.53 -18.95
C GLU A 148 5.67 -1.53 -20.05
N ASP A 149 6.17 -0.36 -19.66
CA ASP A 149 6.60 0.71 -20.55
C ASP A 149 7.98 1.23 -20.14
N SER A 150 8.59 2.02 -20.99
CA SER A 150 9.88 2.67 -20.72
C SER A 150 9.75 3.75 -19.64
N TYR A 151 10.79 3.87 -18.80
CA TYR A 151 10.91 4.91 -17.79
C TYR A 151 12.20 5.72 -17.97
N SER A 152 12.04 7.04 -17.88
CA SER A 152 13.17 7.97 -17.77
C SER A 152 13.03 8.81 -16.49
N PRO A 153 14.06 8.85 -15.62
CA PRO A 153 14.05 9.71 -14.43
C PRO A 153 13.91 11.20 -14.72
N THR A 154 14.21 11.62 -15.96
CA THR A 154 14.07 13.02 -16.41
C THR A 154 12.67 13.35 -16.91
N ASN A 155 11.77 12.37 -17.02
CA ASN A 155 10.40 12.61 -17.42
C ASN A 155 9.61 13.25 -16.28
N ALA A 156 9.25 14.53 -16.44
CA ALA A 156 8.50 15.30 -15.45
C ALA A 156 7.13 14.70 -15.10
N SER A 157 6.52 13.94 -16.02
CA SER A 157 5.21 13.29 -15.80
C SER A 157 5.28 12.00 -15.01
N MET A 158 6.49 11.47 -14.77
CA MET A 158 6.71 10.19 -14.09
C MET A 158 7.70 10.35 -12.92
N GLN A 159 7.64 11.49 -12.22
CA GLN A 159 8.53 11.72 -11.08
C GLN A 159 8.14 10.84 -9.91
N THR A 160 9.06 9.96 -9.54
CA THR A 160 8.84 9.05 -8.42
C THR A 160 8.99 9.74 -7.09
N TRP A 161 8.21 9.29 -6.12
CA TRP A 161 8.23 9.81 -4.75
C TRP A 161 8.43 8.69 -3.72
N ASP A 162 8.81 9.07 -2.51
CA ASP A 162 8.96 8.14 -1.40
C ASP A 162 7.63 7.96 -0.69
N ILE A 163 7.29 6.70 -0.36
CA ILE A 163 6.02 6.35 0.27
C ILE A 163 5.80 7.03 1.64
N GLN A 164 6.88 7.46 2.30
CA GLN A 164 6.81 8.20 3.56
C GLN A 164 6.09 9.55 3.44
N PHE A 165 5.95 10.11 2.23
CA PHE A 165 5.21 11.34 1.99
C PHE A 165 3.70 11.14 1.94
N LEU A 166 3.21 9.92 1.68
CA LEU A 166 1.79 9.61 1.66
C LEU A 166 1.27 9.31 3.07
N LYS A 167 1.11 10.35 3.88
CA LYS A 167 0.64 10.24 5.28
C LYS A 167 -0.87 10.44 5.39
N ILE A 168 -1.40 11.35 4.59
CA ILE A 168 -2.83 11.71 4.56
C ILE A 168 -3.55 10.80 3.58
N ASP A 169 -4.68 10.24 4.00
CA ASP A 169 -5.50 9.40 3.13
C ASP A 169 -6.54 10.24 2.35
N SER A 170 -7.19 9.64 1.37
CA SER A 170 -8.16 10.29 0.49
C SER A 170 -9.36 10.89 1.22
N ASP A 171 -9.85 10.25 2.28
CA ASP A 171 -10.94 10.77 3.12
C ASP A 171 -10.52 12.02 3.91
N GLN A 172 -9.29 12.05 4.41
CA GLN A 172 -8.72 13.22 5.08
C GLN A 172 -8.47 14.38 4.11
N ALA A 173 -7.97 14.09 2.91
CA ALA A 173 -7.81 15.08 1.84
C ALA A 173 -9.16 15.67 1.42
N LEU A 174 -10.19 14.81 1.31
CA LEU A 174 -11.56 15.23 1.06
C LEU A 174 -12.07 16.18 2.15
N ALA A 175 -11.87 15.85 3.42
CA ALA A 175 -12.31 16.68 4.54
C ALA A 175 -11.70 18.11 4.47
N THR A 176 -10.45 18.23 4.02
CA THR A 176 -9.82 19.53 3.75
C THR A 176 -10.47 20.21 2.54
N ALA A 177 -10.67 19.50 1.42
CA ALA A 177 -11.24 20.05 0.20
C ALA A 177 -12.70 20.53 0.41
N MET A 178 -13.47 19.84 1.23
CA MET A 178 -14.84 20.26 1.59
C MET A 178 -14.86 21.66 2.23
N LYS A 179 -13.93 21.95 3.13
CA LYS A 179 -13.80 23.27 3.77
C LYS A 179 -13.38 24.39 2.82
N HIS A 180 -12.83 24.02 1.65
CA HIS A 180 -12.33 24.97 0.66
C HIS A 180 -13.19 24.99 -0.62
N GLY A 181 -14.49 24.79 -0.46
CA GLY A 181 -15.51 24.98 -1.48
C GLY A 181 -16.16 23.71 -2.02
N GLY A 182 -15.67 22.54 -1.62
CA GLY A 182 -16.26 21.25 -2.00
C GLY A 182 -17.69 21.07 -1.51
N ASP A 183 -17.99 21.56 -0.31
CA ASP A 183 -19.34 21.60 0.28
C ASP A 183 -20.33 22.32 -0.64
N LYS A 184 -19.98 23.52 -1.11
CA LYS A 184 -20.82 24.33 -2.01
C LYS A 184 -21.04 23.70 -3.38
N VAL A 185 -20.05 22.95 -3.88
CA VAL A 185 -20.18 22.21 -5.14
C VAL A 185 -21.20 21.08 -4.98
N LEU A 186 -21.07 20.28 -3.92
CA LEU A 186 -21.98 19.15 -3.67
C LEU A 186 -23.39 19.60 -3.28
N GLU A 187 -23.53 20.75 -2.61
CA GLU A 187 -24.84 21.36 -2.34
C GLU A 187 -25.58 21.73 -3.63
N LYS A 188 -24.88 22.37 -4.58
CA LYS A 188 -25.46 22.79 -5.87
C LYS A 188 -25.64 21.65 -6.86
N ALA A 189 -24.82 20.62 -6.77
CA ALA A 189 -24.81 19.51 -7.71
C ALA A 189 -24.54 18.18 -6.96
N PRO A 190 -25.53 17.65 -6.27
CA PRO A 190 -25.41 16.51 -5.40
C PRO A 190 -24.98 15.21 -6.11
N ASP A 191 -25.10 15.09 -7.42
CA ASP A 191 -24.68 13.91 -8.17
C ASP A 191 -23.23 13.97 -8.68
N THR A 192 -22.50 15.05 -8.35
CA THR A 192 -21.10 15.20 -8.76
C THR A 192 -20.23 14.16 -8.07
N PRO A 193 -19.51 13.29 -8.79
CA PRO A 193 -18.53 12.38 -8.17
C PRO A 193 -17.32 13.16 -7.66
N VAL A 194 -16.58 12.59 -6.72
CA VAL A 194 -15.31 13.13 -6.25
C VAL A 194 -14.21 12.14 -6.59
N THR A 195 -13.27 12.56 -7.42
CA THR A 195 -12.12 11.75 -7.82
C THR A 195 -10.82 12.27 -7.23
N TYR A 196 -9.80 11.42 -7.17
CA TYR A 196 -8.57 11.68 -6.46
C TYR A 196 -7.39 11.37 -7.35
N VAL A 197 -6.41 12.26 -7.36
CA VAL A 197 -5.10 12.04 -7.98
C VAL A 197 -4.04 12.46 -6.98
N CYS A 198 -3.03 11.62 -6.80
CA CYS A 198 -1.87 11.92 -5.98
C CYS A 198 -0.61 11.79 -6.83
N ASP A 199 0.12 12.88 -6.96
CA ASP A 199 1.37 12.94 -7.71
C ASP A 199 2.36 13.94 -7.09
N TRP A 200 3.62 13.86 -7.57
CA TRP A 200 4.71 14.68 -7.07
C TRP A 200 4.80 16.01 -7.83
N ASN A 201 4.85 17.09 -7.09
CA ASN A 201 5.15 18.41 -7.65
C ASN A 201 6.64 18.75 -7.42
N HIS A 202 7.42 18.69 -8.49
CA HIS A 202 8.88 18.94 -8.42
C HIS A 202 9.23 20.41 -8.14
N ASN A 203 8.34 21.36 -8.48
CA ASN A 203 8.61 22.78 -8.23
C ASN A 203 8.56 23.13 -6.76
N THR A 204 7.70 22.44 -6.00
CA THR A 204 7.52 22.66 -4.56
C THR A 204 8.11 21.53 -3.71
N ASN A 205 8.59 20.43 -4.33
CA ASN A 205 9.03 19.22 -3.65
C ASN A 205 7.98 18.67 -2.68
N GLN A 206 6.72 18.61 -3.13
CA GLN A 206 5.59 18.15 -2.33
C GLN A 206 4.84 17.03 -3.05
N LEU A 207 4.37 16.06 -2.27
CA LEU A 207 3.36 15.11 -2.72
C LEU A 207 1.99 15.75 -2.53
N ILE A 208 1.20 15.84 -3.59
CA ILE A 208 -0.05 16.59 -3.60
C ILE A 208 -1.22 15.67 -3.91
N TRP A 209 -2.25 15.74 -3.07
CA TRP A 209 -3.59 15.30 -3.40
C TRP A 209 -4.31 16.35 -4.22
N HIS A 210 -4.81 15.97 -5.38
CA HIS A 210 -5.78 16.72 -6.18
C HIS A 210 -7.16 16.09 -5.94
N VAL A 211 -7.97 16.75 -5.12
CA VAL A 211 -9.36 16.36 -4.88
C VAL A 211 -10.23 17.05 -5.92
N ILE A 212 -10.80 16.26 -6.82
CA ILE A 212 -11.47 16.72 -8.03
C ILE A 212 -12.96 16.48 -7.88
N PHE A 213 -13.75 17.55 -7.83
CA PHE A 213 -15.21 17.48 -7.83
C PHE A 213 -15.71 17.36 -9.28
N GLY A 214 -15.71 16.16 -9.80
CA GLY A 214 -15.97 15.77 -11.17
C GLY A 214 -15.38 14.40 -11.50
N ALA A 215 -15.70 13.86 -12.66
CA ALA A 215 -15.15 12.57 -13.11
C ALA A 215 -13.68 12.66 -13.54
N ASN A 216 -13.22 13.86 -13.92
CA ASN A 216 -11.83 14.15 -14.32
C ASN A 216 -11.55 15.66 -14.14
N ARG A 217 -10.28 16.08 -14.37
CA ARG A 217 -9.87 17.48 -14.22
C ARG A 217 -10.54 18.41 -15.24
N GLU A 218 -10.68 17.97 -16.48
CA GLU A 218 -11.19 18.82 -17.59
C GLU A 218 -12.65 19.23 -17.39
N GLY A 219 -13.48 18.30 -16.87
CA GLY A 219 -14.90 18.53 -16.59
C GLY A 219 -15.20 18.84 -15.13
N SER A 220 -14.19 19.14 -14.31
CA SER A 220 -14.39 19.38 -12.88
C SER A 220 -15.05 20.73 -12.61
N LYS A 221 -15.90 20.75 -11.57
CA LYS A 221 -16.49 21.98 -11.04
C LYS A 221 -15.56 22.70 -10.06
N LEU A 222 -14.67 21.94 -9.45
CA LEU A 222 -13.66 22.39 -8.51
C LEU A 222 -12.56 21.34 -8.43
N THR A 223 -11.31 21.79 -8.32
CA THR A 223 -10.19 20.95 -7.92
C THR A 223 -9.45 21.63 -6.78
N VAL A 224 -9.22 20.89 -5.70
CA VAL A 224 -8.51 21.39 -4.52
C VAL A 224 -7.23 20.59 -4.33
N SER A 225 -6.12 21.33 -4.23
CA SER A 225 -4.80 20.75 -3.87
C SER A 225 -4.63 20.72 -2.36
N VAL A 226 -4.26 19.54 -1.85
CA VAL A 226 -3.97 19.28 -0.42
C VAL A 226 -2.61 18.62 -0.30
N ASP A 227 -1.78 19.02 0.65
CA ASP A 227 -0.50 18.39 0.92
C ASP A 227 -0.72 16.96 1.46
N ALA A 228 -0.18 15.96 0.78
CA ALA A 228 -0.38 14.57 1.12
C ALA A 228 0.41 14.13 2.37
N SER A 229 1.31 14.97 2.87
CA SER A 229 2.10 14.70 4.07
C SER A 229 1.53 15.36 5.33
N THR A 230 0.88 16.52 5.18
CA THR A 230 0.39 17.32 6.32
C THR A 230 -1.14 17.44 6.37
N GLY A 231 -1.84 17.28 5.24
CA GLY A 231 -3.27 17.50 5.11
C GLY A 231 -3.66 18.98 4.96
N GLU A 232 -2.67 19.86 4.84
CA GLU A 232 -2.91 21.29 4.69
C GLU A 232 -3.41 21.63 3.30
N PHE A 233 -4.31 22.62 3.24
CA PHE A 233 -4.77 23.20 1.99
C PHE A 233 -3.64 23.95 1.29
N ILE A 234 -3.46 23.70 -0.01
CA ILE A 234 -2.48 24.41 -0.83
C ILE A 234 -3.17 25.49 -1.69
N ARG A 235 -4.11 25.09 -2.52
CA ARG A 235 -4.83 26.01 -3.40
C ARG A 235 -6.07 25.36 -4.02
N VAL A 236 -6.92 26.21 -4.58
CA VAL A 236 -7.89 25.82 -5.61
C VAL A 236 -7.19 25.90 -6.96
N GLU A 237 -7.27 24.83 -7.75
CA GLU A 237 -6.73 24.81 -9.11
C GLU A 237 -7.69 25.53 -10.07
N LYS A 238 -7.13 26.21 -11.06
CA LYS A 238 -7.87 26.92 -12.09
C LYS A 238 -7.80 26.15 -13.41
#